data_dde4aa30d2ba3738d62b00a991e0110d
#
_entry.id   dde4aa30d2ba3738d62b00a991e0110d
#
_cell.length_a   1.000
_cell.length_b   1.000
_cell.length_c   1.000
_cell.angle_alpha   90.00
_cell.angle_beta   90.00
_cell.angle_gamma   90.00
#
_symmetry.space_group_name_H-M   'P 1'
#
loop_
_entity.id
_entity.type
_entity.pdbx_description
1 polymer ?
#
loop_
_entity_poly.entity_id
_entity_poly.type
_entity_poly.pdbx_seq_one_letter_code
_entity_poly.pdbx_strand_id
1 'polypeptide(L)'
;NFSLQRHRLNASLVDASVDPHEMWSFFGSSLKWGKDDVMPIPAKFDQQNPFGAPVETKDDLGRVGGGIPVVAFWTRIMGEAIGHIETLPLVLSIPVSTTTDRRVAAAVNLPANTTLKPGESYSTPRTFVAVYKGDYYEPLSMWSNAVEREGLPRPTNNNENYAVSWCGWGYESDVTPAQMLATVPKLQELGIHWATLDDRWFNNYGDWQPRPDTFPANSIKQMVSDFHAKNIEVQLWWLPLAVEDGKFGYGGHRYIVSDVVKEHPDWLILNKDGKPARMTRNLATLCPALPEVQAYYKQLTERFIHDWDFDGHKLDNIYATPPCYNPAHHHKSPMDSVYAMGEVYKIIFETTRALKPDSVTQSCPCGTPPSLAWFRYMDQAVTADPVGSVQVRRRMKMYKALLGPRAAVYGDHVELTQISGVGDNEQDVGTDFASTLGTGGVLGTKFTWPDYGPKLKNVFLNPGKEPHWKKWISLYNDKMLSKGNFLDLYVCGYDVPEGYAIEKDGNIFYAFYSAARSAKSPTKQEWKGPVELRGLQSATYKIVDYVNNKDYGIVSGPTVRIDVDFTGSLLLQATPQGNAAASGK
;
A
#
# COMPACT_ATOMS: atom_id res chain seq x y z
N ASN A 1 -11.96 38.05 -25.12
CA ASN A 1 -12.07 37.06 -24.05
C ASN A 1 -11.60 35.71 -24.57
N PHE A 2 -10.73 35.05 -23.84
CA PHE A 2 -10.22 33.71 -24.12
C PHE A 2 -10.67 32.77 -23.01
N SER A 3 -11.17 31.60 -23.37
CA SER A 3 -11.59 30.58 -22.41
C SER A 3 -10.75 29.34 -22.57
N LEU A 4 -10.03 28.94 -21.50
CA LEU A 4 -9.27 27.70 -21.42
C LEU A 4 -10.08 26.65 -20.67
N GLN A 5 -10.54 25.62 -21.37
CA GLN A 5 -11.34 24.54 -20.79
C GLN A 5 -10.52 23.27 -20.52
N ARG A 6 -9.41 23.09 -21.23
CA ARG A 6 -8.55 21.91 -21.12
C ARG A 6 -7.11 22.26 -21.48
N HIS A 7 -6.19 21.77 -20.67
CA HIS A 7 -4.77 21.69 -21.02
C HIS A 7 -4.39 20.23 -21.26
N ARG A 8 -3.62 19.97 -22.31
CA ARG A 8 -3.18 18.63 -22.69
C ARG A 8 -1.70 18.64 -23.06
N LEU A 9 -0.91 17.82 -22.38
CA LEU A 9 0.45 17.47 -22.74
C LEU A 9 0.44 16.04 -23.31
N ASN A 10 1.00 15.83 -24.48
CA ASN A 10 1.09 14.51 -25.09
C ASN A 10 2.52 13.99 -25.03
N ALA A 11 2.67 12.71 -24.67
CA ALA A 11 3.88 11.95 -24.83
C ALA A 11 3.56 10.63 -25.51
N SER A 12 4.49 10.08 -26.27
CA SER A 12 4.33 8.79 -26.92
C SER A 12 5.68 8.07 -26.97
N LEU A 13 5.69 6.79 -26.58
CA LEU A 13 6.84 5.94 -26.79
C LEU A 13 6.88 5.55 -28.27
N VAL A 14 7.94 5.98 -28.94
CA VAL A 14 8.15 5.75 -30.37
C VAL A 14 9.26 4.73 -30.56
N ASP A 15 8.90 3.46 -30.45
CA ASP A 15 9.73 2.36 -30.94
C ASP A 15 8.90 1.58 -31.97
N ALA A 16 9.05 1.93 -33.23
CA ALA A 16 8.29 1.33 -34.33
C ALA A 16 8.63 -0.16 -34.53
N SER A 17 9.69 -0.66 -33.92
CA SER A 17 10.09 -2.07 -33.97
C SER A 17 9.39 -2.94 -32.95
N VAL A 18 8.83 -2.34 -31.87
CA VAL A 18 8.18 -3.04 -30.77
C VAL A 18 6.67 -2.97 -30.89
N ASP A 19 6.01 -4.12 -30.80
CA ASP A 19 4.55 -4.17 -30.76
C ASP A 19 4.04 -3.62 -29.43
N PRO A 20 3.02 -2.72 -29.38
CA PRO A 20 2.50 -2.18 -28.13
C PRO A 20 2.07 -3.22 -27.10
N HIS A 21 1.59 -4.40 -27.49
CA HIS A 21 1.22 -5.47 -26.57
C HIS A 21 2.43 -6.22 -25.97
N GLU A 22 3.64 -5.96 -26.44
CA GLU A 22 4.89 -6.42 -25.80
C GLU A 22 5.42 -5.44 -24.76
N MET A 23 4.84 -4.25 -24.68
CA MET A 23 5.18 -3.27 -23.66
C MET A 23 4.48 -3.56 -22.35
N TRP A 24 5.15 -3.25 -21.25
CA TRP A 24 4.57 -3.25 -19.93
C TRP A 24 4.26 -1.82 -19.48
N SER A 25 3.35 -1.70 -18.54
CA SER A 25 2.89 -0.41 -18.03
C SER A 25 2.67 -0.44 -16.53
N PHE A 26 2.81 0.74 -15.92
CA PHE A 26 2.39 1.06 -14.56
C PHE A 26 1.36 2.19 -14.63
N PHE A 27 0.26 2.01 -13.90
CA PHE A 27 -0.77 3.02 -13.75
C PHE A 27 -0.92 3.39 -12.28
N GLY A 28 -0.51 4.61 -11.93
CA GLY A 28 -0.60 5.11 -10.56
C GLY A 28 -2.00 5.49 -10.10
N SER A 29 -3.03 5.39 -10.95
CA SER A 29 -4.40 5.77 -10.60
C SER A 29 -5.15 4.67 -9.84
N SER A 30 -5.89 5.05 -8.80
CA SER A 30 -6.74 4.14 -8.03
C SER A 30 -8.11 4.02 -8.70
N LEU A 31 -8.25 3.09 -9.64
CA LEU A 31 -9.46 2.93 -10.46
C LEU A 31 -10.43 1.92 -9.89
N LYS A 32 -9.93 0.87 -9.29
CA LYS A 32 -10.72 -0.26 -8.83
C LYS A 32 -9.96 -1.04 -7.77
N TRP A 33 -10.69 -1.52 -6.76
CA TRP A 33 -10.19 -2.44 -5.76
C TRP A 33 -9.62 -3.73 -6.39
N GLY A 34 -8.46 -4.16 -5.92
CA GLY A 34 -7.80 -5.38 -6.40
C GLY A 34 -7.31 -5.35 -7.85
N LYS A 35 -7.36 -4.20 -8.54
CA LYS A 35 -6.88 -4.09 -9.92
C LYS A 35 -5.35 -4.13 -9.98
N ASP A 36 -4.82 -4.79 -11.01
CA ASP A 36 -3.39 -4.75 -11.32
C ASP A 36 -2.96 -3.35 -11.77
N ASP A 37 -1.90 -2.84 -11.16
CA ASP A 37 -1.31 -1.55 -11.50
C ASP A 37 -0.16 -1.72 -12.50
N VAL A 38 0.39 -2.92 -12.60
CA VAL A 38 1.51 -3.30 -13.47
C VAL A 38 1.06 -4.41 -14.39
N MET A 39 0.91 -4.11 -15.67
CA MET A 39 0.38 -5.05 -16.66
C MET A 39 0.97 -4.82 -18.05
N PRO A 40 0.96 -5.85 -18.93
CA PRO A 40 1.25 -5.63 -20.34
C PRO A 40 0.15 -4.77 -21.01
N ILE A 41 0.54 -3.91 -21.93
CA ILE A 41 -0.38 -3.12 -22.74
C ILE A 41 -0.89 -3.97 -23.90
N PRO A 42 -2.19 -4.28 -23.99
CA PRO A 42 -2.74 -5.02 -25.11
C PRO A 42 -2.83 -4.17 -26.37
N ALA A 43 -2.94 -4.81 -27.54
CA ALA A 43 -2.98 -4.15 -28.85
C ALA A 43 -4.14 -3.15 -29.03
N LYS A 44 -5.22 -3.33 -28.27
CA LYS A 44 -6.33 -2.38 -28.18
C LYS A 44 -6.50 -1.98 -26.73
N PHE A 45 -5.98 -0.81 -26.38
CA PHE A 45 -5.99 -0.32 -25.02
C PHE A 45 -6.43 1.14 -24.99
N ASP A 46 -7.35 1.47 -24.10
CA ASP A 46 -7.78 2.83 -23.80
C ASP A 46 -8.19 2.90 -22.33
N GLN A 47 -7.47 3.68 -21.56
CA GLN A 47 -7.73 3.85 -20.13
C GLN A 47 -7.54 5.30 -19.71
N GLN A 48 -8.53 5.88 -19.04
CA GLN A 48 -8.55 7.31 -18.71
C GLN A 48 -7.65 7.71 -17.54
N ASN A 49 -7.39 6.81 -16.58
CA ASN A 49 -6.55 7.05 -15.42
C ASN A 49 -6.85 8.38 -14.69
N PRO A 50 -8.01 8.55 -14.06
CA PRO A 50 -8.33 9.73 -13.27
C PRO A 50 -7.56 9.72 -11.94
N PHE A 51 -7.21 10.92 -11.45
CA PHE A 51 -6.50 11.15 -10.19
C PHE A 51 -7.23 12.20 -9.35
N GLY A 52 -6.93 12.21 -8.05
CA GLY A 52 -7.28 13.25 -7.10
C GLY A 52 -8.71 13.19 -6.56
N ALA A 53 -9.70 12.82 -7.35
CA ALA A 53 -11.10 12.72 -6.93
C ALA A 53 -11.57 11.26 -6.82
N PRO A 54 -12.65 10.99 -6.06
CA PRO A 54 -13.27 9.67 -6.01
C PRO A 54 -13.75 9.20 -7.38
N VAL A 55 -13.53 7.91 -7.64
CA VAL A 55 -14.05 7.19 -8.80
C VAL A 55 -15.10 6.19 -8.31
N GLU A 56 -16.28 6.21 -8.90
CA GLU A 56 -17.32 5.25 -8.58
C GLU A 56 -16.95 3.85 -9.10
N THR A 57 -17.11 2.85 -8.26
CA THR A 57 -16.88 1.45 -8.59
C THR A 57 -18.18 0.66 -8.50
N LYS A 58 -18.19 -0.54 -9.06
CA LYS A 58 -19.34 -1.45 -9.00
C LYS A 58 -19.23 -2.47 -7.86
N ASP A 59 -18.13 -2.40 -7.10
CA ASP A 59 -17.88 -3.26 -5.95
C ASP A 59 -18.53 -2.70 -4.67
N ASP A 60 -18.48 -3.50 -3.60
CA ASP A 60 -19.10 -3.16 -2.31
C ASP A 60 -18.44 -1.96 -1.61
N LEU A 61 -17.25 -1.57 -2.03
CA LEU A 61 -16.56 -0.40 -1.48
C LEU A 61 -17.12 0.92 -2.02
N GLY A 62 -17.83 0.89 -3.15
CA GLY A 62 -18.56 2.03 -3.72
C GLY A 62 -17.70 3.05 -4.43
N ARG A 63 -16.71 3.64 -3.76
CA ARG A 63 -15.82 4.66 -4.36
C ARG A 63 -14.38 4.48 -3.91
N VAL A 64 -13.50 4.49 -4.86
CA VAL A 64 -12.05 4.56 -4.69
C VAL A 64 -11.53 5.87 -5.28
N GLY A 65 -10.25 6.09 -5.37
CA GLY A 65 -9.68 7.27 -6.02
C GLY A 65 -8.41 7.74 -5.33
N GLY A 66 -7.85 8.82 -5.82
CA GLY A 66 -6.53 9.32 -5.42
C GLY A 66 -5.47 8.86 -6.40
N GLY A 67 -4.48 8.11 -5.92
CA GLY A 67 -3.39 7.59 -6.73
C GLY A 67 -2.15 8.46 -6.73
N ILE A 68 -1.06 7.90 -7.27
CA ILE A 68 0.21 8.59 -7.56
C ILE A 68 0.16 9.06 -9.01
N PRO A 69 0.30 10.37 -9.30
CA PRO A 69 0.05 10.93 -10.63
C PRO A 69 1.19 10.66 -11.63
N VAL A 70 1.49 9.37 -11.80
CA VAL A 70 2.52 8.86 -12.72
C VAL A 70 1.94 7.72 -13.51
N VAL A 71 2.18 7.74 -14.82
CA VAL A 71 2.01 6.62 -15.72
C VAL A 71 3.35 6.32 -16.35
N ALA A 72 3.73 5.04 -16.39
CA ALA A 72 4.96 4.59 -17.00
C ALA A 72 4.71 3.41 -17.93
N PHE A 73 5.49 3.30 -18.97
CA PHE A 73 5.50 2.16 -19.87
C PHE A 73 6.92 1.89 -20.35
N TRP A 74 7.25 0.61 -20.53
CA TRP A 74 8.62 0.19 -20.85
C TRP A 74 8.66 -1.04 -21.73
N THR A 75 9.76 -1.15 -22.45
CA THR A 75 10.22 -2.33 -23.16
C THR A 75 11.39 -2.93 -22.40
N ARG A 76 12.00 -3.98 -22.93
CA ARG A 76 13.23 -4.54 -22.36
C ARG A 76 14.39 -3.54 -22.33
N ILE A 77 14.41 -2.55 -23.23
CA ILE A 77 15.55 -1.69 -23.50
C ILE A 77 15.39 -0.34 -22.81
N MET A 78 14.20 0.24 -22.87
CA MET A 78 13.91 1.59 -22.41
C MET A 78 12.46 1.75 -21.99
N GLY A 79 12.20 2.77 -21.19
CA GLY A 79 10.87 3.18 -20.79
C GLY A 79 10.68 4.68 -20.88
N GLU A 80 9.42 5.08 -20.85
CA GLU A 80 8.98 6.46 -20.79
C GLU A 80 7.89 6.62 -19.71
N ALA A 81 7.93 7.72 -18.97
CA ALA A 81 6.92 8.05 -17.97
C ALA A 81 6.47 9.50 -18.11
N ILE A 82 5.22 9.73 -17.74
CA ILE A 82 4.57 11.04 -17.76
C ILE A 82 3.78 11.23 -16.47
N GLY A 83 3.74 12.45 -15.96
CA GLY A 83 2.99 12.79 -14.75
C GLY A 83 3.11 14.25 -14.36
N HIS A 84 2.74 14.58 -13.13
CA HIS A 84 3.00 15.90 -12.55
C HIS A 84 3.82 15.79 -11.25
N ILE A 85 4.50 16.89 -10.88
CA ILE A 85 5.36 16.97 -9.70
C ILE A 85 4.83 17.94 -8.64
N GLU A 86 3.56 18.34 -8.72
CA GLU A 86 2.94 19.10 -7.64
C GLU A 86 2.77 18.22 -6.41
N THR A 87 2.93 18.81 -5.23
CA THR A 87 2.88 18.11 -3.95
C THR A 87 1.46 17.92 -3.41
N LEU A 88 0.46 18.49 -4.08
CA LEU A 88 -0.96 18.35 -3.77
C LEU A 88 -1.67 17.43 -4.77
N PRO A 89 -2.68 16.69 -4.34
CA PRO A 89 -3.48 15.85 -5.24
C PRO A 89 -4.31 16.75 -6.17
N LEU A 90 -4.00 16.73 -7.45
CA LEU A 90 -4.75 17.45 -8.47
C LEU A 90 -5.82 16.57 -9.11
N VAL A 91 -7.00 17.15 -9.35
CA VAL A 91 -8.06 16.47 -10.11
C VAL A 91 -7.74 16.58 -11.59
N LEU A 92 -7.19 15.51 -12.14
CA LEU A 92 -6.79 15.41 -13.55
C LEU A 92 -6.91 13.96 -14.03
N SER A 93 -6.63 13.72 -15.31
CA SER A 93 -6.45 12.37 -15.83
C SER A 93 -5.20 12.27 -16.70
N ILE A 94 -4.62 11.06 -16.73
CA ILE A 94 -3.51 10.73 -17.62
C ILE A 94 -3.95 9.55 -18.51
N PRO A 95 -4.80 9.82 -19.52
CA PRO A 95 -5.27 8.76 -20.42
C PRO A 95 -4.12 8.13 -21.18
N VAL A 96 -4.19 6.80 -21.32
CA VAL A 96 -3.25 6.00 -22.10
C VAL A 96 -4.03 5.20 -23.13
N SER A 97 -3.58 5.22 -24.36
CA SER A 97 -4.19 4.45 -25.46
C SER A 97 -3.13 3.88 -26.40
N THR A 98 -3.46 2.77 -27.06
CA THR A 98 -2.69 2.27 -28.20
C THR A 98 -3.22 2.89 -29.50
N THR A 99 -2.33 3.29 -30.37
CA THR A 99 -2.65 3.86 -31.67
C THR A 99 -2.59 2.81 -32.78
N THR A 100 -3.18 3.12 -33.93
CA THR A 100 -3.20 2.20 -35.07
C THR A 100 -1.82 1.98 -35.71
N ASP A 101 -0.88 2.90 -35.46
CA ASP A 101 0.52 2.83 -35.90
C ASP A 101 1.44 2.22 -34.85
N ARG A 102 0.90 1.41 -33.96
CA ARG A 102 1.64 0.60 -32.96
C ARG A 102 2.43 1.46 -31.96
N ARG A 103 1.85 2.58 -31.53
CA ARG A 103 2.42 3.43 -30.47
C ARG A 103 1.54 3.41 -29.22
N VAL A 104 2.17 3.65 -28.08
CA VAL A 104 1.45 4.01 -26.85
C VAL A 104 1.44 5.52 -26.74
N ALA A 105 0.25 6.09 -26.64
CA ALA A 105 0.06 7.52 -26.44
C ALA A 105 -0.46 7.79 -25.03
N ALA A 106 0.14 8.74 -24.34
CA ALA A 106 -0.32 9.24 -23.06
C ALA A 106 -0.47 10.76 -23.08
N ALA A 107 -1.35 11.28 -22.26
CA ALA A 107 -1.57 12.73 -22.16
C ALA A 107 -1.89 13.10 -20.71
N VAL A 108 -1.55 14.32 -20.29
CA VAL A 108 -2.06 14.92 -19.06
C VAL A 108 -3.24 15.81 -19.42
N ASN A 109 -4.44 15.44 -18.95
CA ASN A 109 -5.65 16.22 -19.16
C ASN A 109 -6.03 16.90 -17.83
N LEU A 110 -5.96 18.21 -17.82
CA LEU A 110 -6.36 19.04 -16.69
C LEU A 110 -7.66 19.79 -17.03
N PRO A 111 -8.75 19.58 -16.28
CA PRO A 111 -9.93 20.41 -16.44
C PRO A 111 -9.61 21.84 -15.97
N ALA A 112 -9.67 22.81 -16.85
CA ALA A 112 -9.43 24.20 -16.53
C ALA A 112 -10.60 25.05 -17.08
N ASN A 113 -11.63 25.24 -16.27
CA ASN A 113 -12.77 26.10 -16.60
C ASN A 113 -12.43 27.56 -16.23
N THR A 114 -11.50 28.15 -16.96
CA THR A 114 -10.99 29.50 -16.71
C THR A 114 -11.18 30.38 -17.93
N THR A 115 -11.75 31.56 -17.73
CA THR A 115 -11.81 32.61 -18.76
C THR A 115 -10.74 33.65 -18.44
N LEU A 116 -9.81 33.84 -19.37
CA LEU A 116 -8.75 34.83 -19.23
C LEU A 116 -9.17 36.14 -19.86
N LYS A 117 -8.98 37.26 -19.19
CA LYS A 117 -9.10 38.60 -19.72
C LYS A 117 -7.77 39.03 -20.38
N PRO A 118 -7.78 40.06 -21.21
CA PRO A 118 -6.55 40.62 -21.77
C PRO A 118 -5.54 40.98 -20.65
N GLY A 119 -4.32 40.44 -20.76
CA GLY A 119 -3.25 40.66 -19.79
C GLY A 119 -3.22 39.65 -18.61
N GLU A 120 -4.22 38.78 -18.46
CA GLU A 120 -4.20 37.70 -17.48
C GLU A 120 -3.47 36.46 -18.01
N SER A 121 -2.84 35.71 -17.12
CA SER A 121 -2.16 34.46 -17.42
C SER A 121 -2.72 33.30 -16.62
N TYR A 122 -2.62 32.10 -17.13
CA TYR A 122 -2.93 30.83 -16.46
C TYR A 122 -1.67 29.97 -16.39
N SER A 123 -1.28 29.56 -15.20
CA SER A 123 -0.17 28.62 -14.99
C SER A 123 -0.69 27.20 -14.90
N THR A 124 -0.17 26.32 -15.76
CA THR A 124 -0.43 24.89 -15.66
C THR A 124 0.37 24.27 -14.51
N PRO A 125 -0.07 23.14 -13.96
CA PRO A 125 0.77 22.34 -13.09
C PRO A 125 2.08 21.97 -13.77
N ARG A 126 3.14 21.80 -12.99
CA ARG A 126 4.41 21.32 -13.49
C ARG A 126 4.28 19.83 -13.85
N THR A 127 4.48 19.52 -15.10
CA THR A 127 4.46 18.15 -15.63
C THR A 127 5.88 17.72 -16.00
N PHE A 128 6.08 16.40 -16.10
CA PHE A 128 7.36 15.84 -16.52
C PHE A 128 7.14 14.74 -17.56
N VAL A 129 8.17 14.53 -18.35
CA VAL A 129 8.40 13.34 -19.16
C VAL A 129 9.78 12.82 -18.78
N ALA A 130 9.88 11.51 -18.50
CA ALA A 130 11.15 10.86 -18.20
C ALA A 130 11.38 9.71 -19.17
N VAL A 131 12.61 9.61 -19.69
CA VAL A 131 13.10 8.46 -20.45
C VAL A 131 14.13 7.73 -19.59
N TYR A 132 13.99 6.41 -19.44
CA TYR A 132 14.77 5.64 -18.48
C TYR A 132 15.08 4.23 -18.98
N LYS A 133 15.99 3.55 -18.30
CA LYS A 133 16.24 2.11 -18.43
C LYS A 133 15.62 1.40 -17.24
N GLY A 134 15.16 0.15 -17.44
CA GLY A 134 14.49 -0.61 -16.39
C GLY A 134 12.96 -0.54 -16.50
N ASP A 135 12.29 -0.66 -15.38
CA ASP A 135 10.82 -0.66 -15.30
C ASP A 135 10.29 0.53 -14.46
N TYR A 136 9.07 0.41 -13.95
CA TYR A 136 8.38 1.47 -13.17
C TYR A 136 9.12 1.91 -11.90
N TYR A 137 10.07 1.15 -11.39
CA TYR A 137 10.85 1.55 -10.21
C TYR A 137 11.61 2.87 -10.46
N GLU A 138 12.28 2.97 -11.60
CA GLU A 138 13.09 4.13 -11.94
C GLU A 138 12.30 5.44 -12.00
N PRO A 139 11.22 5.56 -12.82
CA PRO A 139 10.48 6.82 -12.89
C PRO A 139 9.73 7.15 -11.60
N LEU A 140 9.28 6.15 -10.82
CA LEU A 140 8.68 6.40 -9.51
C LEU A 140 9.71 6.93 -8.51
N SER A 141 10.94 6.41 -8.52
CA SER A 141 12.04 6.92 -7.71
C SER A 141 12.42 8.36 -8.11
N MET A 142 12.52 8.63 -9.42
CA MET A 142 12.76 9.99 -9.94
C MET A 142 11.67 10.98 -9.51
N TRP A 143 10.41 10.59 -9.64
CA TRP A 143 9.25 11.39 -9.23
C TRP A 143 9.26 11.63 -7.71
N SER A 144 9.50 10.59 -6.94
CA SER A 144 9.57 10.66 -5.48
C SER A 144 10.67 11.62 -5.00
N ASN A 145 11.84 11.58 -5.64
CA ASN A 145 12.94 12.51 -5.38
C ASN A 145 12.58 13.96 -5.77
N ALA A 146 11.79 14.14 -6.84
CA ALA A 146 11.33 15.45 -7.26
C ALA A 146 10.36 16.06 -6.25
N VAL A 147 9.32 15.34 -5.82
CA VAL A 147 8.35 15.87 -4.83
C VAL A 147 8.98 16.05 -3.44
N GLU A 148 10.01 15.29 -3.10
CA GLU A 148 10.77 15.50 -1.87
C GLU A 148 11.52 16.86 -1.89
N ARG A 149 12.14 17.21 -3.00
CA ARG A 149 12.77 18.54 -3.19
C ARG A 149 11.76 19.68 -3.16
N GLU A 150 10.50 19.40 -3.51
CA GLU A 150 9.40 20.38 -3.46
C GLU A 150 8.75 20.48 -2.06
N GLY A 151 9.34 19.87 -1.03
CA GLY A 151 8.91 20.00 0.35
C GLY A 151 7.96 18.91 0.86
N LEU A 152 7.88 17.77 0.18
CA LEU A 152 7.17 16.58 0.67
C LEU A 152 8.18 15.48 1.06
N PRO A 153 8.78 15.55 2.27
CA PRO A 153 9.86 14.66 2.68
C PRO A 153 9.39 13.22 2.91
N ARG A 154 10.29 12.27 2.72
CA ARG A 154 10.02 10.87 3.09
C ARG A 154 9.91 10.72 4.60
N PRO A 155 9.01 9.85 5.11
CA PRO A 155 8.96 9.53 6.53
C PRO A 155 10.26 8.83 6.95
N THR A 156 10.67 9.06 8.20
CA THR A 156 11.78 8.32 8.82
C THR A 156 11.24 7.06 9.48
N ASN A 157 11.92 5.93 9.28
CA ASN A 157 11.56 4.68 9.90
C ASN A 157 12.21 4.54 11.30
N ASN A 158 11.47 3.95 12.23
CA ASN A 158 12.00 3.45 13.50
C ASN A 158 12.08 1.90 13.48
N ASN A 159 12.56 1.28 14.55
CA ASN A 159 12.71 -0.17 14.59
C ASN A 159 11.37 -0.91 14.60
N GLU A 160 10.35 -0.34 15.22
CA GLU A 160 9.03 -0.93 15.37
C GLU A 160 8.30 -1.07 14.04
N ASN A 161 8.61 -0.21 13.08
CA ASN A 161 8.04 -0.28 11.74
C ASN A 161 8.29 -1.62 11.02
N TYR A 162 9.25 -2.41 11.50
CA TYR A 162 9.66 -3.68 10.86
C TYR A 162 9.24 -4.92 11.66
N ALA A 163 8.57 -4.74 12.78
CA ALA A 163 8.13 -5.86 13.61
C ALA A 163 7.02 -6.67 12.92
N VAL A 164 6.98 -7.98 13.19
CA VAL A 164 5.86 -8.84 12.75
C VAL A 164 4.59 -8.40 13.47
N SER A 165 3.51 -8.28 12.72
CA SER A 165 2.21 -7.88 13.26
C SER A 165 1.16 -8.96 13.10
N TRP A 166 0.31 -9.11 14.12
CA TRP A 166 -0.91 -9.91 14.08
C TRP A 166 -2.13 -9.01 14.08
N CYS A 167 -3.12 -9.34 13.27
CA CYS A 167 -4.34 -8.56 13.13
C CYS A 167 -5.55 -9.35 13.63
N GLY A 168 -6.37 -8.74 14.49
CA GLY A 168 -7.60 -9.31 15.02
C GLY A 168 -8.70 -9.51 13.98
N TRP A 169 -8.52 -9.08 12.72
CA TRP A 169 -9.50 -9.28 11.64
C TRP A 169 -9.78 -10.75 11.33
N GLY A 170 -9.00 -11.68 11.84
CA GLY A 170 -9.37 -13.10 11.81
C GLY A 170 -10.72 -13.42 12.48
N TYR A 171 -11.13 -12.62 13.45
CA TYR A 171 -12.43 -12.72 14.12
C TYR A 171 -13.54 -11.91 13.43
N GLU A 172 -13.21 -11.11 12.44
CA GLU A 172 -14.11 -10.20 11.70
C GLU A 172 -14.98 -9.34 12.62
N SER A 173 -16.28 -9.24 12.28
CA SER A 173 -17.24 -8.43 13.03
C SER A 173 -17.55 -8.91 14.45
N ASP A 174 -17.10 -10.09 14.81
CA ASP A 174 -17.38 -10.72 16.11
C ASP A 174 -16.20 -10.59 17.09
N VAL A 175 -15.20 -9.79 16.76
CA VAL A 175 -14.03 -9.51 17.61
C VAL A 175 -14.44 -8.99 19.00
N THR A 176 -13.81 -9.53 20.04
CA THR A 176 -14.01 -9.13 21.44
C THR A 176 -12.66 -8.94 22.13
N PRO A 177 -12.59 -8.16 23.25
CA PRO A 177 -11.37 -8.08 24.06
C PRO A 177 -10.88 -9.45 24.55
N ALA A 178 -11.79 -10.34 24.91
CA ALA A 178 -11.45 -11.69 25.38
C ALA A 178 -10.78 -12.53 24.30
N GLN A 179 -11.25 -12.49 23.05
CA GLN A 179 -10.63 -13.18 21.92
C GLN A 179 -9.24 -12.61 21.61
N MET A 180 -9.13 -11.27 21.61
CA MET A 180 -7.85 -10.60 21.41
C MET A 180 -6.82 -11.07 22.44
N LEU A 181 -7.17 -11.01 23.74
CA LEU A 181 -6.28 -11.39 24.85
C LEU A 181 -6.01 -12.89 24.89
N ALA A 182 -6.96 -13.74 24.53
CA ALA A 182 -6.77 -15.19 24.47
C ALA A 182 -5.69 -15.60 23.45
N THR A 183 -5.44 -14.77 22.41
CA THR A 183 -4.41 -15.03 21.40
C THR A 183 -2.99 -14.73 21.90
N VAL A 184 -2.82 -13.92 22.95
CA VAL A 184 -1.52 -13.46 23.47
C VAL A 184 -0.48 -14.58 23.68
N PRO A 185 -0.80 -15.74 24.32
CA PRO A 185 0.19 -16.79 24.49
C PRO A 185 0.77 -17.32 23.18
N LYS A 186 -0.07 -17.35 22.12
CA LYS A 186 0.37 -17.80 20.80
C LYS A 186 1.22 -16.73 20.11
N LEU A 187 0.91 -15.44 20.27
CA LEU A 187 1.74 -14.34 19.76
C LEU A 187 3.14 -14.40 20.37
N GLN A 188 3.24 -14.56 21.69
CA GLN A 188 4.52 -14.71 22.39
C GLN A 188 5.31 -15.94 21.92
N GLU A 189 4.63 -17.10 21.75
CA GLU A 189 5.26 -18.33 21.24
C GLU A 189 5.86 -18.13 19.84
N LEU A 190 5.18 -17.36 18.98
CA LEU A 190 5.60 -17.09 17.60
C LEU A 190 6.58 -15.91 17.50
N GLY A 191 6.84 -15.17 18.59
CA GLY A 191 7.70 -13.97 18.57
C GLY A 191 7.06 -12.79 17.86
N ILE A 192 5.75 -12.62 18.00
CA ILE A 192 4.98 -11.50 17.47
C ILE A 192 4.76 -10.48 18.60
N HIS A 193 5.17 -9.23 18.37
CA HIS A 193 5.13 -8.16 19.37
C HIS A 193 4.15 -7.03 19.04
N TRP A 194 3.45 -7.12 17.91
CA TRP A 194 2.43 -6.15 17.51
C TRP A 194 1.09 -6.83 17.25
N ALA A 195 0.03 -6.22 17.79
CA ALA A 195 -1.35 -6.62 17.54
C ALA A 195 -2.14 -5.45 16.95
N THR A 196 -3.17 -5.73 16.18
CA THR A 196 -4.09 -4.71 15.65
C THR A 196 -5.51 -5.04 16.08
N LEU A 197 -6.15 -4.13 16.81
CA LEU A 197 -7.61 -4.15 16.96
C LEU A 197 -8.21 -3.59 15.67
N ASP A 198 -8.74 -4.49 14.84
CA ASP A 198 -9.21 -4.18 13.49
C ASP A 198 -10.68 -3.71 13.47
N ASP A 199 -11.30 -3.61 12.30
CA ASP A 199 -12.66 -3.10 12.07
C ASP A 199 -13.72 -3.69 13.05
N ARG A 200 -14.82 -2.97 13.28
CA ARG A 200 -16.00 -3.36 14.07
C ARG A 200 -15.90 -3.25 15.61
N TRP A 201 -14.84 -2.70 16.17
CA TRP A 201 -14.77 -2.39 17.61
C TRP A 201 -15.66 -1.21 18.01
N PHE A 202 -16.02 -0.34 17.06
CA PHE A 202 -16.68 0.95 17.25
C PHE A 202 -18.21 0.88 16.99
N ASN A 203 -18.92 1.85 17.56
CA ASN A 203 -20.37 1.95 17.45
C ASN A 203 -20.84 2.50 16.09
N ASN A 204 -20.15 3.56 15.58
CA ASN A 204 -20.45 4.18 14.29
C ASN A 204 -19.19 4.83 13.69
N TYR A 205 -19.22 5.07 12.38
CA TYR A 205 -18.24 5.87 11.68
C TYR A 205 -18.45 7.35 12.00
N GLY A 206 -17.44 8.01 12.48
CA GLY A 206 -17.44 9.43 12.84
C GLY A 206 -17.09 9.62 14.30
N ASP A 207 -17.86 9.08 15.23
CA ASP A 207 -17.64 9.28 16.67
C ASP A 207 -16.53 8.39 17.24
N TRP A 208 -16.34 7.22 16.62
CA TRP A 208 -15.28 6.28 16.99
C TRP A 208 -15.31 5.92 18.48
N GLN A 209 -16.52 5.68 19.00
CA GLN A 209 -16.73 5.19 20.34
C GLN A 209 -16.86 3.65 20.34
N PRO A 210 -16.40 2.96 21.38
CA PRO A 210 -16.54 1.51 21.48
C PRO A 210 -18.00 1.04 21.40
N ARG A 211 -18.25 -0.10 20.78
CA ARG A 211 -19.56 -0.76 20.82
C ARG A 211 -19.85 -1.23 22.25
N PRO A 212 -20.90 -0.75 22.90
CA PRO A 212 -21.14 -1.06 24.31
C PRO A 212 -21.52 -2.52 24.59
N ASP A 213 -22.03 -3.23 23.59
CA ASP A 213 -22.39 -4.66 23.67
C ASP A 213 -21.17 -5.59 23.65
N THR A 214 -20.10 -5.19 22.98
CA THR A 214 -18.91 -6.02 22.78
C THR A 214 -17.69 -5.44 23.49
N PHE A 215 -17.58 -4.13 23.52
CA PHE A 215 -16.50 -3.38 24.16
C PHE A 215 -17.10 -2.45 25.23
N PRO A 216 -17.50 -2.99 26.40
CA PRO A 216 -18.08 -2.17 27.47
C PRO A 216 -17.09 -1.10 27.97
N ALA A 217 -17.60 -0.15 28.76
CA ALA A 217 -16.82 0.98 29.24
C ALA A 217 -15.46 0.56 29.82
N ASN A 218 -14.39 1.24 29.42
CA ASN A 218 -12.98 1.00 29.79
C ASN A 218 -12.37 -0.31 29.28
N SER A 219 -13.11 -1.20 28.60
CA SER A 219 -12.57 -2.48 28.15
C SER A 219 -11.44 -2.35 27.13
N ILE A 220 -11.48 -1.35 26.25
CA ILE A 220 -10.41 -1.09 25.29
C ILE A 220 -9.13 -0.68 26.01
N LYS A 221 -9.19 0.30 26.91
CA LYS A 221 -8.02 0.75 27.68
C LYS A 221 -7.43 -0.40 28.53
N GLN A 222 -8.29 -1.20 29.15
CA GLN A 222 -7.85 -2.36 29.92
C GLN A 222 -7.19 -3.41 29.02
N MET A 223 -7.78 -3.70 27.86
CA MET A 223 -7.21 -4.63 26.87
C MET A 223 -5.81 -4.17 26.42
N VAL A 224 -5.63 -2.90 26.08
CA VAL A 224 -4.32 -2.35 25.71
C VAL A 224 -3.31 -2.51 26.85
N SER A 225 -3.69 -2.15 28.08
CA SER A 225 -2.85 -2.36 29.26
C SER A 225 -2.46 -3.83 29.47
N ASP A 226 -3.39 -4.77 29.24
CA ASP A 226 -3.12 -6.21 29.36
C ASP A 226 -2.17 -6.71 28.27
N PHE A 227 -2.23 -6.17 27.04
CA PHE A 227 -1.25 -6.43 25.98
C PHE A 227 0.13 -5.89 26.36
N HIS A 228 0.23 -4.64 26.82
CA HIS A 228 1.49 -4.03 27.27
C HIS A 228 2.13 -4.81 28.40
N ALA A 229 1.34 -5.33 29.35
CA ALA A 229 1.84 -6.22 30.42
C ALA A 229 2.47 -7.52 29.89
N LYS A 230 2.30 -7.84 28.62
CA LYS A 230 2.87 -8.98 27.90
C LYS A 230 3.91 -8.59 26.86
N ASN A 231 4.35 -7.34 26.85
CA ASN A 231 5.27 -6.76 25.88
C ASN A 231 4.75 -6.89 24.42
N ILE A 232 3.48 -6.59 24.21
CA ILE A 232 2.85 -6.53 22.88
C ILE A 232 2.26 -5.14 22.72
N GLU A 233 2.70 -4.44 21.68
CA GLU A 233 2.19 -3.15 21.26
C GLU A 233 0.87 -3.32 20.48
N VAL A 234 -0.01 -2.31 20.52
CA VAL A 234 -1.35 -2.43 19.91
C VAL A 234 -1.66 -1.25 19.00
N GLN A 235 -2.04 -1.55 17.76
CA GLN A 235 -2.59 -0.58 16.79
C GLN A 235 -4.11 -0.57 16.81
N LEU A 236 -4.71 0.61 16.53
CA LEU A 236 -6.15 0.76 16.38
C LEU A 236 -6.51 1.00 14.91
N TRP A 237 -7.41 0.18 14.37
CA TRP A 237 -8.00 0.38 13.05
C TRP A 237 -9.07 1.46 13.08
N TRP A 238 -9.06 2.36 12.10
CA TRP A 238 -10.15 3.30 11.84
C TRP A 238 -10.05 3.92 10.43
N LEU A 239 -11.13 4.58 9.98
CA LEU A 239 -11.25 5.22 8.67
C LEU A 239 -11.49 6.72 8.86
N PRO A 240 -10.46 7.58 8.72
CA PRO A 240 -10.60 9.03 8.82
C PRO A 240 -11.55 9.59 7.76
N LEU A 241 -12.17 10.73 8.08
CA LEU A 241 -13.07 11.53 7.25
C LEU A 241 -14.45 10.91 6.98
N ALA A 242 -14.62 9.60 7.09
CA ALA A 242 -15.88 8.92 6.88
C ALA A 242 -16.82 9.05 8.08
N VAL A 243 -18.09 9.37 7.81
CA VAL A 243 -19.13 9.52 8.86
C VAL A 243 -20.46 8.92 8.43
N GLU A 244 -21.24 8.42 9.40
CA GLU A 244 -22.61 7.95 9.19
C GLU A 244 -23.60 9.12 9.31
N ASP A 245 -24.42 9.32 8.28
CA ASP A 245 -25.41 10.39 8.17
C ASP A 245 -26.85 9.89 8.01
N GLY A 246 -27.15 8.68 8.47
CA GLY A 246 -28.46 8.05 8.37
C GLY A 246 -28.75 7.39 7.03
N LYS A 247 -27.79 7.34 6.11
CA LYS A 247 -27.90 6.54 4.90
C LYS A 247 -27.33 5.15 5.12
N PHE A 248 -27.86 4.18 4.38
CA PHE A 248 -27.34 2.82 4.43
C PHE A 248 -25.90 2.77 3.94
N GLY A 249 -25.01 2.26 4.77
CA GLY A 249 -23.61 2.03 4.45
C GLY A 249 -23.28 0.55 4.25
N TYR A 250 -22.01 0.27 4.04
CA TYR A 250 -21.46 -1.06 3.88
C TYR A 250 -21.69 -1.94 5.10
N GLY A 251 -21.95 -3.24 4.87
CA GLY A 251 -22.01 -4.25 5.93
C GLY A 251 -23.37 -4.40 6.61
N GLY A 252 -24.45 -4.03 5.95
CA GLY A 252 -25.83 -4.28 6.45
C GLY A 252 -26.17 -3.48 7.70
N HIS A 253 -25.50 -2.35 7.90
CA HIS A 253 -25.60 -1.58 9.11
C HIS A 253 -26.87 -0.74 9.20
N ARG A 254 -27.22 -0.51 10.44
CA ARG A 254 -28.29 0.34 10.89
C ARG A 254 -28.16 1.73 10.25
N TYR A 255 -29.30 2.34 9.96
CA TYR A 255 -29.36 3.74 9.52
C TYR A 255 -29.03 4.66 10.70
N ILE A 256 -27.73 4.77 11.02
CA ILE A 256 -27.21 5.55 12.14
C ILE A 256 -26.85 6.94 11.64
N VAL A 257 -27.05 7.94 12.48
CA VAL A 257 -26.43 9.27 12.35
C VAL A 257 -25.43 9.40 13.49
N SER A 258 -24.16 9.61 13.18
CA SER A 258 -23.15 9.87 14.19
C SER A 258 -23.40 11.17 14.93
N ASP A 259 -22.95 11.27 16.17
CA ASP A 259 -23.17 12.47 16.98
C ASP A 259 -22.45 13.67 16.38
N VAL A 260 -21.25 13.48 15.84
CA VAL A 260 -20.55 14.56 15.12
C VAL A 260 -21.36 15.13 13.95
N VAL A 261 -22.15 14.31 13.25
CA VAL A 261 -23.00 14.79 12.15
C VAL A 261 -24.28 15.46 12.69
N LYS A 262 -24.83 15.00 13.81
CA LYS A 262 -25.97 15.67 14.46
C LYS A 262 -25.61 17.06 15.00
N GLU A 263 -24.43 17.16 15.60
CA GLU A 263 -23.94 18.41 16.21
C GLU A 263 -23.40 19.39 15.16
N HIS A 264 -22.75 18.85 14.11
CA HIS A 264 -22.08 19.60 13.06
C HIS A 264 -22.46 19.15 11.64
N PRO A 265 -23.74 19.22 11.25
CA PRO A 265 -24.15 18.88 9.89
C PRO A 265 -23.53 19.81 8.83
N ASP A 266 -23.12 21.00 9.25
CA ASP A 266 -22.42 22.00 8.45
C ASP A 266 -20.99 21.58 8.09
N TRP A 267 -20.38 20.62 8.75
CA TRP A 267 -19.03 20.10 8.40
C TRP A 267 -19.02 19.16 7.21
N LEU A 268 -20.18 18.72 6.74
CA LEU A 268 -20.28 17.77 5.63
C LEU A 268 -19.87 18.39 4.29
N ILE A 269 -19.14 17.63 3.49
CA ILE A 269 -18.97 17.93 2.08
C ILE A 269 -20.31 17.74 1.37
N LEU A 270 -20.73 18.75 0.61
CA LEU A 270 -21.92 18.67 -0.24
C LEU A 270 -21.54 18.57 -1.73
N ASN A 271 -22.35 17.82 -2.47
CA ASN A 271 -22.34 17.80 -3.91
C ASN A 271 -22.92 19.07 -4.51
N LYS A 272 -22.87 19.20 -5.84
CA LYS A 272 -23.48 20.33 -6.58
C LYS A 272 -25.01 20.44 -6.38
N ASP A 273 -25.67 19.34 -6.06
CA ASP A 273 -27.11 19.32 -5.79
C ASP A 273 -27.46 19.55 -4.32
N GLY A 274 -26.49 19.95 -3.49
CA GLY A 274 -26.67 20.29 -2.08
C GLY A 274 -26.83 19.07 -1.16
N LYS A 275 -26.60 17.85 -1.64
CA LYS A 275 -26.66 16.63 -0.83
C LYS A 275 -25.29 16.22 -0.33
N PRO A 276 -25.19 15.51 0.82
CA PRO A 276 -23.92 14.97 1.30
C PRO A 276 -23.21 14.13 0.23
N ALA A 277 -21.96 14.48 -0.05
CA ALA A 277 -21.11 13.73 -0.97
C ALA A 277 -20.72 12.39 -0.36
N ARG A 278 -20.50 11.39 -1.21
CA ARG A 278 -20.19 10.02 -0.80
C ARG A 278 -18.73 9.69 -1.06
N MET A 279 -18.15 8.97 -0.12
CA MET A 279 -16.86 8.30 -0.26
C MET A 279 -17.04 6.78 -0.19
N THR A 280 -15.98 6.04 0.11
CA THR A 280 -16.02 4.58 0.26
C THR A 280 -17.15 4.13 1.20
N ARG A 281 -17.61 2.89 1.05
CA ARG A 281 -18.68 2.28 1.86
C ARG A 281 -19.99 3.09 1.88
N ASN A 282 -20.19 3.95 0.86
CA ASN A 282 -21.33 4.87 0.75
C ASN A 282 -21.48 5.83 1.94
N LEU A 283 -20.40 6.10 2.68
CA LEU A 283 -20.40 7.00 3.82
C LEU A 283 -20.34 8.46 3.38
N ALA A 284 -20.90 9.37 4.18
CA ALA A 284 -20.66 10.79 4.04
C ALA A 284 -19.24 11.15 4.49
N THR A 285 -18.79 12.34 4.21
CA THR A 285 -17.43 12.76 4.57
C THR A 285 -17.41 14.16 5.16
N LEU A 286 -16.62 14.35 6.22
CA LEU A 286 -16.31 15.66 6.78
C LEU A 286 -15.33 16.40 5.88
N CYS A 287 -15.44 17.71 5.81
CA CYS A 287 -14.58 18.52 4.95
C CYS A 287 -13.20 18.76 5.60
N PRO A 288 -12.12 18.17 5.08
CA PRO A 288 -10.79 18.31 5.68
C PRO A 288 -10.21 19.73 5.57
N ALA A 289 -10.81 20.61 4.77
CA ALA A 289 -10.38 21.99 4.64
C ALA A 289 -10.90 22.90 5.77
N LEU A 290 -11.77 22.39 6.64
CA LEU A 290 -12.25 23.12 7.81
C LEU A 290 -11.28 22.96 8.99
N PRO A 291 -10.80 24.06 9.60
CA PRO A 291 -9.95 24.00 10.78
C PRO A 291 -10.58 23.23 11.95
N GLU A 292 -11.90 23.31 12.09
CA GLU A 292 -12.67 22.62 13.13
C GLU A 292 -12.62 21.09 12.92
N VAL A 293 -12.72 20.63 11.69
CA VAL A 293 -12.58 19.20 11.33
C VAL A 293 -11.15 18.74 11.58
N GLN A 294 -10.14 19.54 11.24
CA GLN A 294 -8.74 19.24 11.52
C GLN A 294 -8.50 19.12 13.04
N ALA A 295 -9.06 20.06 13.84
CA ALA A 295 -8.99 20.01 15.30
C ALA A 295 -9.70 18.75 15.86
N TYR A 296 -10.83 18.36 15.30
CA TYR A 296 -11.55 17.15 15.66
C TYR A 296 -10.69 15.89 15.46
N TYR A 297 -10.00 15.76 14.32
CA TYR A 297 -9.11 14.62 14.07
C TYR A 297 -7.88 14.61 14.97
N LYS A 298 -7.37 15.78 15.37
CA LYS A 298 -6.33 15.87 16.39
C LYS A 298 -6.82 15.32 17.74
N GLN A 299 -8.01 15.74 18.20
CA GLN A 299 -8.62 15.25 19.45
C GLN A 299 -8.88 13.72 19.41
N LEU A 300 -9.37 13.19 18.28
CA LEU A 300 -9.51 11.75 18.13
C LEU A 300 -8.18 11.01 18.25
N THR A 301 -7.14 11.53 17.65
CA THR A 301 -5.79 10.97 17.72
C THR A 301 -5.25 11.00 19.15
N GLU A 302 -5.40 12.13 19.85
CA GLU A 302 -5.02 12.28 21.26
C GLU A 302 -5.78 11.28 22.15
N ARG A 303 -7.08 11.11 21.93
CA ARG A 303 -7.89 10.11 22.65
C ARG A 303 -7.37 8.70 22.45
N PHE A 304 -7.03 8.30 21.22
CA PHE A 304 -6.58 6.95 20.93
C PHE A 304 -5.17 6.68 21.48
N ILE A 305 -4.25 7.61 21.28
CA ILE A 305 -2.84 7.41 21.64
C ILE A 305 -2.56 7.76 23.10
N HIS A 306 -3.11 8.87 23.61
CA HIS A 306 -2.86 9.29 24.99
C HIS A 306 -3.84 8.67 25.97
N ASP A 307 -5.18 8.76 25.71
CA ASP A 307 -6.16 8.36 26.72
C ASP A 307 -6.37 6.85 26.77
N TRP A 308 -6.35 6.19 25.59
CA TRP A 308 -6.51 4.72 25.47
C TRP A 308 -5.19 3.97 25.37
N ASP A 309 -4.08 4.67 25.22
CA ASP A 309 -2.71 4.18 25.24
C ASP A 309 -2.32 3.28 24.05
N PHE A 310 -3.01 3.36 22.90
CA PHE A 310 -2.58 2.65 21.70
C PHE A 310 -1.20 3.12 21.21
N ASP A 311 -0.49 2.25 20.51
CA ASP A 311 0.88 2.47 20.03
C ASP A 311 0.92 2.85 18.55
N GLY A 312 -0.24 3.02 17.94
CA GLY A 312 -0.33 3.45 16.55
C GLY A 312 -1.70 3.21 15.93
N HIS A 313 -1.74 3.41 14.62
CA HIS A 313 -2.97 3.32 13.85
C HIS A 313 -2.83 2.37 12.65
N LYS A 314 -3.91 1.66 12.33
CA LYS A 314 -4.18 1.12 11.00
C LYS A 314 -5.26 1.96 10.35
N LEU A 315 -4.88 2.90 9.48
CA LEU A 315 -5.79 3.70 8.68
C LEU A 315 -6.15 2.93 7.42
N ASP A 316 -7.43 2.69 7.19
CA ASP A 316 -7.88 1.80 6.12
C ASP A 316 -8.91 2.46 5.21
N ASN A 317 -9.08 1.91 3.99
CA ASN A 317 -9.97 2.44 2.96
C ASN A 317 -9.75 3.93 2.66
N ILE A 318 -8.52 4.41 2.80
CA ILE A 318 -8.12 5.81 2.69
C ILE A 318 -7.98 6.25 1.24
N TYR A 319 -9.10 6.39 0.56
CA TYR A 319 -9.18 6.81 -0.84
C TYR A 319 -9.21 8.35 -0.98
N ALA A 320 -9.82 8.85 -2.03
CA ALA A 320 -9.90 10.28 -2.29
C ALA A 320 -11.09 10.95 -1.56
N THR A 321 -10.92 12.23 -1.23
CA THR A 321 -11.99 13.09 -0.71
C THR A 321 -12.72 13.77 -1.87
N PRO A 322 -14.06 13.85 -1.87
CA PRO A 322 -14.82 14.54 -2.92
C PRO A 322 -14.57 16.06 -2.93
N PRO A 323 -14.73 16.72 -4.08
CA PRO A 323 -14.83 18.18 -4.13
C PRO A 323 -16.03 18.69 -3.32
N CYS A 324 -15.85 19.80 -2.61
CA CYS A 324 -16.84 20.37 -1.71
C CYS A 324 -17.57 21.58 -2.34
N TYR A 325 -18.88 21.47 -2.49
CA TYR A 325 -19.75 22.54 -2.97
C TYR A 325 -20.62 23.13 -1.84
N ASN A 326 -20.27 22.91 -0.57
CA ASN A 326 -20.99 23.47 0.56
C ASN A 326 -20.75 24.99 0.65
N PRO A 327 -21.78 25.83 0.45
CA PRO A 327 -21.60 27.28 0.44
C PRO A 327 -21.22 27.84 1.81
N ALA A 328 -21.53 27.13 2.90
CA ALA A 328 -21.18 27.55 4.26
C ALA A 328 -19.67 27.48 4.54
N HIS A 329 -18.91 26.72 3.75
CA HIS A 329 -17.46 26.56 3.96
C HIS A 329 -16.62 27.69 3.39
N HIS A 330 -17.20 28.54 2.53
CA HIS A 330 -16.52 29.68 1.90
C HIS A 330 -15.20 29.33 1.19
N HIS A 331 -15.11 28.12 0.62
CA HIS A 331 -13.95 27.68 -0.12
C HIS A 331 -13.67 28.55 -1.34
N LYS A 332 -12.40 28.81 -1.63
CA LYS A 332 -11.99 29.50 -2.87
C LYS A 332 -12.29 28.64 -4.10
N SER A 333 -12.22 27.34 -3.92
CA SER A 333 -12.51 26.33 -4.95
C SER A 333 -13.14 25.09 -4.32
N PRO A 334 -14.07 24.42 -4.99
CA PRO A 334 -14.53 23.09 -4.57
C PRO A 334 -13.41 22.08 -4.36
N MET A 335 -12.25 22.28 -5.00
CA MET A 335 -11.08 21.41 -4.89
C MET A 335 -10.33 21.58 -3.56
N ASP A 336 -10.63 22.61 -2.76
CA ASP A 336 -9.94 22.84 -1.48
C ASP A 336 -10.08 21.64 -0.53
N SER A 337 -11.22 20.93 -0.56
CA SER A 337 -11.39 19.69 0.20
C SER A 337 -10.47 18.56 -0.27
N VAL A 338 -10.23 18.46 -1.58
CA VAL A 338 -9.32 17.46 -2.17
C VAL A 338 -7.88 17.77 -1.75
N TYR A 339 -7.49 19.04 -1.83
CA TYR A 339 -6.12 19.48 -1.49
C TYR A 339 -5.83 19.35 0.02
N ALA A 340 -6.82 19.65 0.86
CA ALA A 340 -6.66 19.59 2.31
C ALA A 340 -6.73 18.18 2.90
N MET A 341 -7.05 17.16 2.14
CA MET A 341 -7.06 15.78 2.64
C MET A 341 -5.73 15.42 3.32
N GLY A 342 -4.62 15.83 2.74
CA GLY A 342 -3.28 15.59 3.27
C GLY A 342 -3.05 16.19 4.65
N GLU A 343 -3.67 17.32 4.96
CA GLU A 343 -3.51 17.99 6.27
C GLU A 343 -4.08 17.14 7.41
N VAL A 344 -5.20 16.44 7.20
CA VAL A 344 -5.77 15.55 8.22
C VAL A 344 -4.85 14.37 8.49
N TYR A 345 -4.32 13.72 7.43
CA TYR A 345 -3.37 12.61 7.60
C TYR A 345 -2.06 13.05 8.23
N LYS A 346 -1.58 14.24 7.89
CA LYS A 346 -0.42 14.87 8.53
C LYS A 346 -0.66 15.09 10.02
N ILE A 347 -1.80 15.66 10.40
CA ILE A 347 -2.17 15.90 11.79
C ILE A 347 -2.21 14.60 12.57
N ILE A 348 -2.85 13.54 12.04
CA ILE A 348 -2.88 12.23 12.67
C ILE A 348 -1.46 11.71 12.88
N PHE A 349 -0.65 11.70 11.83
CA PHE A 349 0.72 11.17 11.86
C PHE A 349 1.63 11.93 12.83
N GLU A 350 1.67 13.28 12.73
CA GLU A 350 2.53 14.13 13.55
C GLU A 350 2.10 14.12 15.02
N THR A 351 0.78 14.15 15.32
CA THR A 351 0.27 14.07 16.68
C THR A 351 0.62 12.72 17.31
N THR A 352 0.46 11.62 16.58
CA THR A 352 0.83 10.28 17.03
C THR A 352 2.31 10.20 17.37
N ARG A 353 3.18 10.65 16.48
CA ARG A 353 4.64 10.65 16.68
C ARG A 353 5.10 11.57 17.81
N ALA A 354 4.41 12.69 18.03
CA ALA A 354 4.71 13.59 19.14
C ALA A 354 4.35 12.98 20.50
N LEU A 355 3.29 12.17 20.56
CA LEU A 355 2.85 11.50 21.79
C LEU A 355 3.64 10.22 22.06
N LYS A 356 3.90 9.41 21.01
CA LYS A 356 4.66 8.16 21.06
C LYS A 356 5.65 8.10 19.89
N PRO A 357 6.94 8.44 20.10
CA PRO A 357 7.94 8.49 19.02
C PRO A 357 8.17 7.15 18.28
N ASP A 358 7.98 6.04 18.96
CA ASP A 358 8.12 4.69 18.41
C ASP A 358 6.81 4.09 17.87
N SER A 359 5.76 4.91 17.79
CA SER A 359 4.46 4.51 17.23
C SER A 359 4.56 4.06 15.78
N VAL A 360 3.55 3.29 15.33
CA VAL A 360 3.43 2.83 13.95
C VAL A 360 2.08 3.24 13.36
N THR A 361 2.11 4.19 12.43
CA THR A 361 0.96 4.54 11.60
C THR A 361 1.01 3.73 10.31
N GLN A 362 0.14 2.76 10.17
CA GLN A 362 -0.03 1.93 8.99
C GLN A 362 -1.15 2.50 8.11
N SER A 363 -0.88 2.68 6.82
CA SER A 363 -1.84 3.24 5.86
C SER A 363 -2.18 2.23 4.78
N CYS A 364 -3.46 1.83 4.74
CA CYS A 364 -4.01 0.85 3.81
C CYS A 364 -4.91 1.51 2.76
N PRO A 365 -4.48 1.57 1.50
CA PRO A 365 -5.34 2.00 0.40
C PRO A 365 -6.30 0.90 -0.05
N CYS A 366 -6.46 -0.15 0.72
CA CYS A 366 -7.37 -1.27 0.54
C CYS A 366 -7.49 -1.69 -0.94
N GLY A 367 -6.50 -2.45 -1.42
CA GLY A 367 -6.49 -3.00 -2.77
C GLY A 367 -6.18 -2.05 -3.92
N THR A 368 -5.76 -0.79 -3.65
CA THR A 368 -5.41 0.20 -4.68
C THR A 368 -3.98 0.75 -4.51
N PRO A 369 -3.42 1.52 -5.49
CA PRO A 369 -2.22 2.31 -5.28
C PRO A 369 -2.41 3.38 -4.20
N PRO A 370 -1.32 3.85 -3.57
CA PRO A 370 -1.39 4.94 -2.59
C PRO A 370 -1.90 6.23 -3.24
N SER A 371 -2.40 7.15 -2.41
CA SER A 371 -2.74 8.50 -2.86
C SER A 371 -1.63 9.50 -2.52
N LEU A 372 -1.35 10.43 -3.44
CA LEU A 372 -0.46 11.56 -3.21
C LEU A 372 -0.85 12.36 -1.95
N ALA A 373 -2.12 12.36 -1.59
CA ALA A 373 -2.62 13.08 -0.41
C ALA A 373 -1.97 12.63 0.91
N TRP A 374 -1.66 11.34 1.05
CA TRP A 374 -1.25 10.80 2.35
C TRP A 374 0.01 9.91 2.33
N PHE A 375 0.54 9.51 1.18
CA PHE A 375 1.60 8.49 1.11
C PHE A 375 2.91 8.83 1.83
N ARG A 376 3.07 10.06 2.30
CA ARG A 376 4.22 10.53 3.10
C ARG A 376 3.91 10.60 4.61
N TYR A 377 2.65 10.49 5.01
CA TYR A 377 2.21 10.60 6.40
C TYR A 377 1.87 9.21 6.97
N MET A 378 2.87 8.33 6.97
CA MET A 378 2.76 6.96 7.46
C MET A 378 4.14 6.37 7.78
N ASP A 379 4.15 5.34 8.60
CA ASP A 379 5.31 4.53 8.95
C ASP A 379 5.38 3.26 8.12
N GLN A 380 4.23 2.65 7.86
CA GLN A 380 4.08 1.46 7.06
C GLN A 380 3.04 1.67 5.96
N ALA A 381 3.44 1.39 4.72
CA ALA A 381 2.52 1.25 3.61
C ALA A 381 2.01 -0.19 3.55
N VAL A 382 0.74 -0.40 3.16
CA VAL A 382 0.17 -1.73 2.93
C VAL A 382 0.09 -2.01 1.45
N THR A 383 0.58 -3.18 1.01
CA THR A 383 0.62 -3.52 -0.42
C THR A 383 -0.76 -3.76 -0.99
N ALA A 384 -1.68 -4.28 -0.18
CA ALA A 384 -2.98 -4.66 -0.71
C ALA A 384 -3.97 -5.16 0.33
N ASP A 385 -5.23 -5.37 -0.08
CA ASP A 385 -6.30 -6.05 0.60
C ASP A 385 -7.47 -6.27 -0.39
N PRO A 386 -7.88 -7.49 -0.72
CA PRO A 386 -7.06 -8.68 -0.89
C PRO A 386 -6.38 -8.66 -2.26
N VAL A 387 -5.17 -9.21 -2.35
CA VAL A 387 -4.45 -9.34 -3.61
C VAL A 387 -3.67 -10.65 -3.69
N GLY A 388 -3.34 -11.05 -4.92
CA GLY A 388 -2.48 -12.18 -5.16
C GLY A 388 -0.99 -11.87 -4.91
N SER A 389 -0.21 -12.93 -4.77
CA SER A 389 1.25 -12.87 -4.53
C SER A 389 1.99 -11.97 -5.51
N VAL A 390 1.60 -11.98 -6.78
CA VAL A 390 2.22 -11.14 -7.83
C VAL A 390 2.02 -9.66 -7.53
N GLN A 391 0.80 -9.26 -7.13
CA GLN A 391 0.52 -7.86 -6.79
C GLN A 391 1.26 -7.42 -5.53
N VAL A 392 1.31 -8.27 -4.49
CA VAL A 392 2.11 -7.99 -3.28
C VAL A 392 3.55 -7.66 -3.67
N ARG A 393 4.20 -8.50 -4.47
CA ARG A 393 5.59 -8.28 -4.89
C ARG A 393 5.78 -7.00 -5.70
N ARG A 394 4.92 -6.74 -6.68
CA ARG A 394 5.00 -5.55 -7.54
C ARG A 394 4.70 -4.28 -6.77
N ARG A 395 3.72 -4.28 -5.88
CA ARG A 395 3.43 -3.14 -4.99
C ARG A 395 4.53 -2.93 -3.96
N MET A 396 5.15 -4.00 -3.46
CA MET A 396 6.35 -3.89 -2.63
C MET A 396 7.44 -3.08 -3.36
N LYS A 397 7.77 -3.46 -4.59
CA LYS A 397 8.73 -2.74 -5.44
C LYS A 397 8.31 -1.28 -5.68
N MET A 398 7.01 -1.03 -5.94
CA MET A 398 6.45 0.32 -6.09
C MET A 398 6.70 1.19 -4.85
N TYR A 399 6.39 0.67 -3.67
CA TYR A 399 6.59 1.42 -2.43
C TYR A 399 8.07 1.62 -2.11
N LYS A 400 8.94 0.65 -2.41
CA LYS A 400 10.39 0.82 -2.27
C LYS A 400 10.92 1.95 -3.17
N ALA A 401 10.36 2.12 -4.37
CA ALA A 401 10.67 3.26 -5.23
C ALA A 401 10.15 4.59 -4.66
N LEU A 402 8.92 4.62 -4.15
CA LEU A 402 8.26 5.82 -3.65
C LEU A 402 8.79 6.31 -2.30
N LEU A 403 9.08 5.40 -1.38
CA LEU A 403 9.40 5.70 0.01
C LEU A 403 10.89 5.50 0.34
N GLY A 404 11.63 4.90 -0.59
CA GLY A 404 13.03 4.56 -0.44
C GLY A 404 13.26 3.05 -0.26
N PRO A 405 14.47 2.58 -0.60
CA PRO A 405 14.77 1.15 -0.67
C PRO A 405 14.70 0.41 0.68
N ARG A 406 14.77 1.16 1.79
CA ARG A 406 14.65 0.64 3.16
C ARG A 406 13.30 0.90 3.80
N ALA A 407 12.32 1.43 3.07
CA ALA A 407 11.01 1.71 3.62
C ALA A 407 10.36 0.46 4.22
N ALA A 408 9.68 0.61 5.35
CA ALA A 408 8.85 -0.43 5.91
C ALA A 408 7.55 -0.54 5.08
N VAL A 409 7.37 -1.68 4.44
CA VAL A 409 6.19 -1.95 3.58
C VAL A 409 5.56 -3.24 4.06
N TYR A 410 4.35 -3.14 4.57
CA TYR A 410 3.59 -4.26 5.07
C TYR A 410 3.04 -5.10 3.90
N GLY A 411 3.38 -6.38 3.88
CA GLY A 411 2.99 -7.31 2.82
C GLY A 411 1.53 -7.74 2.85
N ASP A 412 0.74 -7.14 3.76
CA ASP A 412 -0.58 -7.54 4.17
C ASP A 412 -0.61 -8.86 4.95
N HIS A 413 -1.80 -9.31 5.34
CA HIS A 413 -1.95 -10.57 6.06
C HIS A 413 -1.68 -11.74 5.12
N VAL A 414 -0.80 -12.64 5.52
CA VAL A 414 -0.43 -13.79 4.68
C VAL A 414 -1.65 -14.63 4.28
N GLU A 415 -2.66 -14.69 5.13
CA GLU A 415 -3.90 -15.42 4.88
C GLU A 415 -4.71 -14.84 3.70
N LEU A 416 -4.55 -13.55 3.38
CA LEU A 416 -5.16 -12.91 2.22
C LEU A 416 -4.34 -13.11 0.93
N THR A 417 -3.05 -13.44 1.06
CA THR A 417 -2.14 -13.52 -0.07
C THR A 417 -2.18 -14.90 -0.70
N GLN A 418 -2.76 -15.02 -1.89
CA GLN A 418 -2.87 -16.28 -2.63
C GLN A 418 -1.79 -16.40 -3.69
N ILE A 419 -1.19 -17.59 -3.79
CA ILE A 419 -0.14 -17.91 -4.78
C ILE A 419 -0.70 -17.87 -6.20
N SER A 420 -1.93 -18.35 -6.40
CA SER A 420 -2.60 -18.37 -7.69
C SER A 420 -3.66 -17.30 -7.77
N GLY A 421 -3.43 -16.32 -8.61
CA GLY A 421 -4.45 -15.35 -8.93
C GLY A 421 -4.04 -13.90 -8.66
N VAL A 422 -4.72 -13.03 -9.37
CA VAL A 422 -4.83 -11.61 -9.08
C VAL A 422 -6.05 -11.52 -8.19
N GLY A 423 -5.84 -11.18 -6.92
CA GLY A 423 -6.82 -11.40 -5.88
C GLY A 423 -8.12 -10.66 -6.07
N ASP A 424 -9.18 -11.41 -6.10
CA ASP A 424 -10.55 -10.99 -5.86
C ASP A 424 -11.27 -11.96 -4.94
N ASN A 425 -10.54 -12.76 -4.14
CA ASN A 425 -11.14 -13.70 -3.21
C ASN A 425 -10.55 -13.56 -1.82
N GLU A 426 -11.33 -12.99 -0.93
CA GLU A 426 -11.16 -13.05 0.52
C GLU A 426 -11.39 -14.47 1.07
N GLN A 427 -10.78 -15.48 0.47
CA GLN A 427 -11.00 -16.85 0.93
C GLN A 427 -10.14 -17.23 2.13
N ASP A 428 -9.27 -16.33 2.60
CA ASP A 428 -8.43 -16.51 3.79
C ASP A 428 -7.69 -17.85 3.85
N VAL A 429 -7.20 -18.28 2.70
CA VAL A 429 -6.48 -19.56 2.55
C VAL A 429 -5.03 -19.37 2.15
N GLY A 430 -4.54 -18.13 2.16
CA GLY A 430 -3.17 -17.79 1.78
C GLY A 430 -2.15 -18.35 2.77
N THR A 431 -1.01 -18.76 2.21
CA THR A 431 0.15 -19.28 2.96
C THR A 431 1.46 -18.78 2.36
N ASP A 432 1.41 -17.75 1.52
CA ASP A 432 2.57 -17.24 0.80
C ASP A 432 3.37 -16.22 1.61
N PHE A 433 4.16 -16.72 2.53
CA PHE A 433 5.16 -15.92 3.25
C PHE A 433 6.34 -15.50 2.36
N ALA A 434 6.65 -16.31 1.34
CA ALA A 434 7.82 -16.10 0.51
C ALA A 434 7.77 -14.80 -0.27
N SER A 435 6.60 -14.40 -0.78
CA SER A 435 6.44 -13.15 -1.52
C SER A 435 6.74 -11.93 -0.67
N THR A 436 6.26 -11.88 0.57
CA THR A 436 6.56 -10.77 1.50
C THR A 436 8.03 -10.79 1.92
N LEU A 437 8.54 -11.93 2.39
CA LEU A 437 9.90 -12.02 2.91
C LEU A 437 10.94 -11.78 1.82
N GLY A 438 10.78 -12.42 0.66
CA GLY A 438 11.74 -12.34 -0.44
C GLY A 438 11.82 -10.98 -1.14
N THR A 439 10.81 -10.14 -0.97
CA THR A 439 10.81 -8.75 -1.50
C THR A 439 11.15 -7.70 -0.43
N GLY A 440 11.48 -8.13 0.80
CA GLY A 440 11.81 -7.23 1.90
C GLY A 440 10.62 -6.51 2.48
N GLY A 441 9.46 -7.17 2.48
CA GLY A 441 8.26 -6.67 3.14
C GLY A 441 8.23 -6.96 4.63
N VAL A 442 7.41 -6.22 5.36
CA VAL A 442 7.06 -6.47 6.76
C VAL A 442 5.98 -7.54 6.80
N LEU A 443 6.16 -8.53 7.66
CA LEU A 443 5.28 -9.69 7.73
C LEU A 443 4.06 -9.43 8.60
N GLY A 444 2.89 -9.81 8.10
CA GLY A 444 1.62 -9.77 8.82
C GLY A 444 0.84 -11.08 8.75
N THR A 445 0.00 -11.30 9.74
CA THR A 445 -0.89 -12.46 9.84
C THR A 445 -2.18 -12.08 10.55
N LYS A 446 -3.27 -12.86 10.36
CA LYS A 446 -4.58 -12.62 11.00
C LYS A 446 -5.24 -13.89 11.52
N PHE A 447 -4.47 -14.91 11.85
CA PHE A 447 -5.03 -16.17 12.36
C PHE A 447 -5.90 -15.98 13.63
N THR A 448 -6.87 -16.88 13.84
CA THR A 448 -7.60 -17.01 15.11
C THR A 448 -6.99 -18.12 15.98
N TRP A 449 -6.97 -17.93 17.29
CA TRP A 449 -6.50 -18.88 18.29
C TRP A 449 -6.91 -18.42 19.71
N PRO A 450 -7.26 -19.32 20.67
CA PRO A 450 -7.36 -20.78 20.56
C PRO A 450 -8.63 -21.25 19.85
N ASP A 451 -9.60 -20.35 19.67
CA ASP A 451 -10.91 -20.67 19.13
C ASP A 451 -11.02 -20.40 17.62
N TYR A 452 -11.96 -21.08 16.99
CA TYR A 452 -12.40 -20.73 15.65
C TYR A 452 -13.03 -19.34 15.66
N GLY A 453 -12.69 -18.50 14.69
CA GLY A 453 -13.54 -17.38 14.35
C GLY A 453 -14.90 -17.91 13.86
N PRO A 454 -16.02 -17.31 14.26
CA PRO A 454 -17.35 -17.86 13.96
C PRO A 454 -17.66 -17.97 12.48
N LYS A 455 -16.98 -17.21 11.63
CA LYS A 455 -17.23 -17.13 10.19
C LYS A 455 -16.14 -17.73 9.31
N LEU A 456 -14.89 -17.71 9.75
CA LEU A 456 -13.74 -18.06 8.92
C LEU A 456 -12.89 -19.19 9.53
N LYS A 457 -13.35 -20.42 9.33
CA LYS A 457 -12.60 -21.62 9.76
C LYS A 457 -11.20 -21.71 9.13
N ASN A 458 -10.99 -21.06 7.98
CA ASN A 458 -9.75 -21.11 7.22
C ASN A 458 -8.60 -20.36 7.89
N VAL A 459 -8.89 -19.31 8.69
CA VAL A 459 -7.85 -18.55 9.41
C VAL A 459 -7.47 -19.15 10.75
N PHE A 460 -8.17 -20.19 11.22
CA PHE A 460 -7.80 -20.86 12.46
C PHE A 460 -6.41 -21.50 12.37
N LEU A 461 -5.53 -21.11 13.30
CA LEU A 461 -4.18 -21.66 13.42
C LEU A 461 -4.25 -23.01 14.13
N ASN A 462 -4.59 -24.05 13.38
CA ASN A 462 -4.64 -25.42 13.89
C ASN A 462 -3.24 -26.04 13.97
N PRO A 463 -3.08 -27.18 14.69
CA PRO A 463 -1.78 -27.85 14.84
C PRO A 463 -1.09 -28.22 13.51
N GLY A 464 -1.85 -28.41 12.43
CA GLY A 464 -1.28 -28.71 11.11
C GLY A 464 -0.65 -27.49 10.43
N LYS A 465 -1.14 -26.28 10.72
CA LYS A 465 -0.61 -25.02 10.19
C LYS A 465 0.52 -24.44 11.05
N GLU A 466 0.48 -24.63 12.34
CA GLU A 466 1.44 -24.03 13.30
C GLU A 466 2.91 -24.18 12.91
N PRO A 467 3.41 -25.37 12.47
CA PRO A 467 4.81 -25.54 12.10
C PRO A 467 5.22 -24.64 10.93
N HIS A 468 4.30 -24.40 9.98
CA HIS A 468 4.55 -23.54 8.83
C HIS A 468 4.63 -22.06 9.24
N TRP A 469 3.69 -21.56 10.04
CA TRP A 469 3.72 -20.21 10.60
C TRP A 469 4.98 -19.97 11.43
N LYS A 470 5.28 -20.89 12.35
CA LYS A 470 6.47 -20.84 13.21
C LYS A 470 7.76 -20.78 12.39
N LYS A 471 7.90 -21.63 11.35
CA LYS A 471 9.07 -21.60 10.46
C LYS A 471 9.26 -20.24 9.82
N TRP A 472 8.22 -19.69 9.19
CA TRP A 472 8.34 -18.45 8.44
C TRP A 472 8.47 -17.20 9.31
N ILE A 473 7.76 -17.13 10.42
CA ILE A 473 7.89 -16.01 11.36
C ILE A 473 9.29 -16.03 12.02
N SER A 474 9.78 -17.21 12.41
CA SER A 474 11.15 -17.34 12.93
C SER A 474 12.20 -16.92 11.90
N LEU A 475 12.02 -17.33 10.63
CA LEU A 475 12.91 -16.95 9.53
C LEU A 475 12.87 -15.44 9.25
N TYR A 476 11.69 -14.83 9.32
CA TYR A 476 11.54 -13.38 9.20
C TYR A 476 12.29 -12.66 10.30
N ASN A 477 12.09 -13.05 11.57
CA ASN A 477 12.74 -12.43 12.73
C ASN A 477 14.27 -12.63 12.70
N ASP A 478 14.76 -13.78 12.21
CA ASP A 478 16.20 -14.05 12.05
C ASP A 478 16.82 -13.18 10.95
N LYS A 479 16.21 -13.14 9.77
CA LYS A 479 16.77 -12.44 8.60
C LYS A 479 16.47 -10.96 8.57
N MET A 480 15.27 -10.56 9.00
CA MET A 480 14.81 -9.18 9.04
C MET A 480 15.11 -8.42 7.72
N LEU A 481 14.80 -9.05 6.58
CA LEU A 481 15.11 -8.51 5.24
C LEU A 481 14.36 -7.22 4.95
N SER A 482 13.28 -6.95 5.66
CA SER A 482 12.53 -5.70 5.60
C SER A 482 13.38 -4.47 5.94
N LYS A 483 14.42 -4.62 6.77
CA LYS A 483 15.42 -3.57 7.10
C LYS A 483 16.53 -3.44 6.05
N GLY A 484 16.59 -4.35 5.10
CA GLY A 484 17.61 -4.36 4.05
C GLY A 484 17.39 -3.29 2.98
N ASN A 485 18.37 -3.12 2.14
CA ASN A 485 18.36 -2.20 1.01
C ASN A 485 17.84 -2.92 -0.23
N PHE A 486 16.66 -2.58 -0.71
CA PHE A 486 16.10 -3.14 -1.93
C PHE A 486 16.94 -2.72 -3.14
N LEU A 487 17.33 -3.69 -3.97
CA LEU A 487 18.13 -3.49 -5.18
C LEU A 487 17.25 -3.74 -6.42
N ASP A 488 17.11 -2.72 -7.26
CA ASP A 488 16.38 -2.83 -8.53
C ASP A 488 17.24 -3.47 -9.61
N LEU A 489 17.42 -4.79 -9.56
CA LEU A 489 18.30 -5.56 -10.47
C LEU A 489 17.55 -6.28 -11.59
N TYR A 490 16.24 -6.42 -11.50
CA TYR A 490 15.43 -7.22 -12.42
C TYR A 490 14.27 -6.41 -12.98
N VAL A 491 14.07 -6.52 -14.29
CA VAL A 491 13.04 -5.76 -15.03
C VAL A 491 11.74 -6.54 -15.05
N CYS A 492 10.70 -5.97 -14.45
CA CYS A 492 9.37 -6.55 -14.42
C CYS A 492 8.83 -6.79 -15.84
N GLY A 493 8.28 -7.99 -16.06
CA GLY A 493 7.72 -8.42 -17.34
C GLY A 493 8.73 -9.05 -18.31
N TYR A 494 10.03 -8.85 -18.10
CA TYR A 494 11.08 -9.33 -19.02
C TYR A 494 12.07 -10.29 -18.39
N ASP A 495 12.38 -10.17 -17.11
CA ASP A 495 13.18 -11.17 -16.39
C ASP A 495 12.29 -12.32 -15.92
N VAL A 496 12.63 -13.54 -16.35
CA VAL A 496 11.90 -14.78 -16.05
C VAL A 496 12.92 -15.84 -15.63
N PRO A 497 12.75 -16.42 -14.43
CA PRO A 497 11.71 -16.19 -13.43
C PRO A 497 11.77 -14.76 -12.88
N GLU A 498 10.63 -14.27 -12.36
CA GLU A 498 10.55 -12.95 -11.72
C GLU A 498 11.54 -12.88 -10.56
N GLY A 499 12.41 -11.87 -10.52
CA GLY A 499 13.51 -11.76 -9.56
C GLY A 499 13.44 -10.50 -8.72
N TYR A 500 13.93 -10.61 -7.47
CA TYR A 500 14.11 -9.50 -6.53
C TYR A 500 15.41 -9.68 -5.77
N ALA A 501 16.00 -8.59 -5.29
CA ALA A 501 17.24 -8.64 -4.53
C ALA A 501 17.23 -7.62 -3.38
N ILE A 502 17.85 -8.00 -2.26
CA ILE A 502 17.98 -7.18 -1.06
C ILE A 502 19.41 -7.31 -0.56
N GLU A 503 20.05 -6.18 -0.31
CA GLU A 503 21.34 -6.14 0.36
C GLU A 503 21.13 -5.92 1.86
N LYS A 504 21.74 -6.77 2.69
CA LYS A 504 21.71 -6.61 4.14
C LYS A 504 22.94 -7.26 4.79
N ASP A 505 23.57 -6.52 5.68
CA ASP A 505 24.74 -6.99 6.47
C ASP A 505 25.84 -7.61 5.59
N GLY A 506 26.12 -6.98 4.44
CA GLY A 506 27.13 -7.43 3.48
C GLY A 506 26.75 -8.65 2.65
N ASN A 507 25.57 -9.20 2.81
CA ASN A 507 25.03 -10.29 1.99
C ASN A 507 24.04 -9.73 0.95
N ILE A 508 23.86 -10.45 -0.16
CA ILE A 508 22.77 -10.22 -1.09
C ILE A 508 21.78 -11.39 -1.01
N PHE A 509 20.52 -11.07 -0.77
CA PHE A 509 19.43 -12.02 -0.72
C PHE A 509 18.62 -11.90 -2.00
N TYR A 510 18.48 -13.01 -2.72
CA TYR A 510 17.70 -13.08 -3.95
C TYR A 510 16.41 -13.86 -3.72
N ALA A 511 15.35 -13.43 -4.36
CA ALA A 511 14.10 -14.18 -4.43
C ALA A 511 13.68 -14.33 -5.89
N PHE A 512 13.45 -15.55 -6.31
CA PHE A 512 12.95 -15.90 -7.64
C PHE A 512 11.60 -16.57 -7.53
N TYR A 513 10.68 -16.18 -8.42
CA TYR A 513 9.33 -16.71 -8.45
C TYR A 513 9.02 -17.27 -9.84
N SER A 514 8.59 -18.52 -9.89
CA SER A 514 8.13 -19.14 -11.13
C SER A 514 6.86 -18.43 -11.60
N ALA A 515 6.94 -17.78 -12.78
CA ALA A 515 5.91 -16.85 -13.22
C ALA A 515 4.55 -17.51 -13.43
N ALA A 516 3.53 -16.98 -12.72
CA ALA A 516 2.17 -17.05 -13.23
C ALA A 516 2.07 -16.09 -14.44
N ARG A 517 2.11 -16.61 -15.66
CA ARG A 517 1.86 -15.81 -16.86
C ARG A 517 0.42 -15.30 -16.95
N SER A 518 -0.51 -15.88 -16.20
CA SER A 518 -1.87 -15.37 -16.04
C SER A 518 -2.53 -15.97 -14.79
N ALA A 519 -3.49 -15.24 -14.21
CA ALA A 519 -4.36 -15.69 -13.13
C ALA A 519 -5.20 -16.94 -13.45
N LYS A 520 -5.15 -17.44 -14.67
CA LYS A 520 -5.97 -18.55 -15.15
C LYS A 520 -5.25 -19.89 -15.25
N SER A 521 -3.98 -19.99 -14.84
CA SER A 521 -3.25 -21.27 -14.87
C SER A 521 -2.99 -21.77 -13.44
N PRO A 522 -3.82 -22.69 -12.92
CA PRO A 522 -3.67 -23.24 -11.56
C PRO A 522 -2.63 -24.38 -11.47
N THR A 523 -1.87 -24.66 -12.52
CA THR A 523 -0.89 -25.73 -12.51
C THR A 523 0.37 -25.32 -11.75
N LYS A 524 0.95 -26.27 -11.02
CA LYS A 524 2.22 -26.15 -10.30
C LYS A 524 3.23 -25.36 -11.12
N GLN A 525 3.61 -24.21 -10.60
CA GLN A 525 4.55 -23.31 -11.25
C GLN A 525 5.97 -23.83 -10.97
N GLU A 526 6.45 -24.69 -11.85
CA GLU A 526 7.80 -25.23 -11.79
C GLU A 526 8.73 -24.41 -12.68
N TRP A 527 9.91 -24.12 -12.16
CA TRP A 527 11.02 -23.56 -12.93
C TRP A 527 12.17 -24.53 -12.93
N LYS A 528 12.69 -24.83 -14.11
CA LYS A 528 13.89 -25.60 -14.29
C LYS A 528 14.78 -24.91 -15.32
N GLY A 529 15.95 -24.49 -14.88
CA GLY A 529 16.89 -23.75 -15.71
C GLY A 529 17.70 -22.74 -14.93
N PRO A 530 18.47 -21.89 -15.62
CA PRO A 530 19.31 -20.91 -14.94
C PRO A 530 18.51 -19.76 -14.31
N VAL A 531 19.01 -19.27 -13.18
CA VAL A 531 18.72 -17.93 -12.64
C VAL A 531 20.01 -17.12 -12.64
N GLU A 532 19.87 -15.82 -12.84
CA GLU A 532 21.00 -14.89 -12.90
C GLU A 532 21.10 -14.10 -11.59
N LEU A 533 22.23 -14.23 -10.89
CA LEU A 533 22.54 -13.48 -9.68
C LEU A 533 23.28 -12.20 -10.09
N ARG A 534 22.61 -11.06 -10.01
CA ARG A 534 23.12 -9.74 -10.39
C ARG A 534 23.55 -8.94 -9.17
N GLY A 535 24.37 -7.93 -9.37
CA GLY A 535 24.79 -6.99 -8.31
C GLY A 535 25.86 -7.53 -7.37
N LEU A 536 26.43 -8.70 -7.64
CA LEU A 536 27.59 -9.20 -6.90
C LEU A 536 28.83 -8.33 -7.20
N GLN A 537 29.67 -8.15 -6.20
CA GLN A 537 31.02 -7.56 -6.39
C GLN A 537 31.92 -8.55 -7.14
N SER A 538 33.10 -8.09 -7.61
CA SER A 538 34.16 -8.95 -8.16
C SER A 538 34.84 -9.76 -7.04
N ALA A 539 34.10 -10.67 -6.43
CA ALA A 539 34.52 -11.52 -5.30
C ALA A 539 33.86 -12.90 -5.42
N THR A 540 34.23 -13.82 -4.53
CA THR A 540 33.59 -15.12 -4.42
C THR A 540 32.48 -15.09 -3.38
N TYR A 541 31.40 -15.84 -3.65
CA TYR A 541 30.22 -15.92 -2.79
C TYR A 541 29.77 -17.36 -2.61
N LYS A 542 29.45 -17.73 -1.38
CA LYS A 542 28.72 -18.95 -1.09
C LYS A 542 27.24 -18.71 -1.30
N ILE A 543 26.57 -19.57 -2.07
CA ILE A 543 25.14 -19.48 -2.38
C ILE A 543 24.38 -20.60 -1.64
N VAL A 544 23.39 -20.20 -0.86
CA VAL A 544 22.55 -21.13 -0.08
C VAL A 544 21.09 -20.75 -0.23
N ASP A 545 20.22 -21.74 -0.49
CA ASP A 545 18.78 -21.58 -0.25
C ASP A 545 18.56 -21.56 1.27
N TYR A 546 18.29 -20.37 1.80
CA TYR A 546 18.18 -20.18 3.25
C TYR A 546 16.84 -20.64 3.85
N VAL A 547 15.87 -21.02 3.02
CA VAL A 547 14.59 -21.60 3.46
C VAL A 547 14.70 -23.11 3.64
N ASN A 548 15.45 -23.78 2.74
CA ASN A 548 15.57 -25.24 2.69
C ASN A 548 16.98 -25.73 3.05
N ASN A 549 17.91 -24.82 3.38
CA ASN A 549 19.32 -25.12 3.69
C ASN A 549 20.07 -25.87 2.61
N LYS A 550 19.67 -25.66 1.32
CA LYS A 550 20.33 -26.29 0.17
C LYS A 550 21.54 -25.47 -0.27
N ASP A 551 22.71 -26.09 -0.32
CA ASP A 551 23.96 -25.49 -0.77
C ASP A 551 24.06 -25.56 -2.31
N TYR A 552 24.27 -24.41 -2.95
CA TYR A 552 24.50 -24.28 -4.38
C TYR A 552 25.99 -24.03 -4.72
N GLY A 553 26.89 -24.12 -3.74
CA GLY A 553 28.33 -23.99 -3.91
C GLY A 553 28.83 -22.56 -3.88
N ILE A 554 30.06 -22.40 -4.41
CA ILE A 554 30.78 -21.11 -4.47
C ILE A 554 30.78 -20.59 -5.90
N VAL A 555 30.47 -19.33 -6.09
CA VAL A 555 30.43 -18.64 -7.37
C VAL A 555 31.30 -17.39 -7.35
N SER A 556 31.67 -16.86 -8.51
CA SER A 556 32.48 -15.63 -8.65
C SER A 556 31.65 -14.56 -9.37
N GLY A 557 31.52 -13.38 -8.74
CA GLY A 557 30.83 -12.23 -9.33
C GLY A 557 31.57 -11.63 -10.55
N PRO A 558 31.05 -10.55 -11.17
CA PRO A 558 29.94 -9.71 -10.72
C PRO A 558 28.54 -10.22 -11.09
N THR A 559 28.39 -11.05 -12.09
CA THR A 559 27.11 -11.65 -12.53
C THR A 559 27.31 -13.12 -12.79
N VAL A 560 26.44 -13.95 -12.24
CA VAL A 560 26.59 -15.40 -12.30
C VAL A 560 25.24 -16.04 -12.65
N ARG A 561 25.28 -17.10 -13.46
CA ARG A 561 24.15 -17.98 -13.71
C ARG A 561 24.35 -19.30 -12.98
N ILE A 562 23.33 -19.70 -12.25
CA ILE A 562 23.27 -21.01 -11.60
C ILE A 562 22.03 -21.78 -12.06
N ASP A 563 22.18 -23.07 -12.32
CA ASP A 563 21.05 -23.93 -12.67
C ASP A 563 20.29 -24.32 -11.41
N VAL A 564 18.98 -24.11 -11.45
CA VAL A 564 18.06 -24.38 -10.32
C VAL A 564 16.83 -25.13 -10.78
N ASP A 565 16.21 -25.83 -9.83
CA ASP A 565 14.93 -26.49 -10.01
C ASP A 565 14.10 -26.22 -8.76
N PHE A 566 12.93 -25.53 -8.93
CA PHE A 566 12.07 -25.16 -7.81
C PHE A 566 10.60 -24.99 -8.24
N THR A 567 9.71 -25.10 -7.26
CA THR A 567 8.28 -24.86 -7.42
C THR A 567 7.87 -23.65 -6.60
N GLY A 568 7.19 -22.69 -7.23
CA GLY A 568 6.69 -21.47 -6.61
C GLY A 568 7.77 -20.42 -6.39
N SER A 569 8.64 -20.60 -5.40
CA SER A 569 9.68 -19.64 -5.04
C SER A 569 11.01 -20.30 -4.69
N LEU A 570 12.10 -19.57 -4.92
CA LEU A 570 13.46 -19.90 -4.52
C LEU A 570 14.10 -18.69 -3.85
N LEU A 571 14.53 -18.84 -2.60
CA LEU A 571 15.10 -17.74 -1.80
C LEU A 571 16.56 -18.06 -1.47
N LEU A 572 17.47 -17.29 -2.04
CA LEU A 572 18.92 -17.52 -1.97
C LEU A 572 19.62 -16.42 -1.16
N GLN A 573 20.63 -16.82 -0.40
CA GLN A 573 21.57 -15.92 0.25
C GLN A 573 22.93 -16.07 -0.42
N ALA A 574 23.52 -14.97 -0.88
CA ALA A 574 24.90 -14.88 -1.35
C ALA A 574 25.76 -14.24 -0.26
N THR A 575 26.63 -15.02 0.35
CA THR A 575 27.55 -14.59 1.39
C THR A 575 28.97 -14.47 0.84
N PRO A 576 29.62 -13.30 0.93
CA PRO A 576 30.99 -13.14 0.45
C PRO A 576 31.95 -14.08 1.18
N GLN A 577 32.85 -14.72 0.40
CA GLN A 577 33.85 -15.65 0.91
C GLN A 577 35.23 -14.96 0.85
N GLY A 578 35.75 -14.58 2.03
CA GLY A 578 37.13 -14.11 2.24
C GLY A 578 37.50 -12.80 1.47
N ASN A 579 37.96 -11.78 2.01
CA ASN A 579 39.16 -11.53 2.80
C ASN A 579 38.79 -10.93 4.15
N ALA A 580 38.81 -11.73 5.17
CA ALA A 580 38.96 -11.23 6.53
C ALA A 580 40.40 -10.63 6.62
N ALA A 581 40.58 -9.37 6.17
CA ALA A 581 41.71 -8.54 6.55
C ALA A 581 41.66 -7.19 5.83
N ALA A 582 40.83 -6.29 6.31
CA ALA A 582 41.06 -4.85 6.27
C ALA A 582 40.16 -4.15 7.31
N SER A 583 40.08 -4.68 8.52
CA SER A 583 39.76 -3.89 9.70
C SER A 583 41.07 -3.29 10.17
N GLY A 584 41.36 -2.05 9.81
CA GLY A 584 42.56 -1.40 10.24
C GLY A 584 42.82 -0.11 9.50
N LYS A 585 42.13 0.94 9.79
CA LYS A 585 42.61 2.26 10.25
C LYS A 585 41.51 3.30 10.16
#